data_08c81c8342ce123aa24d5e22639c9d92
#
_entry.id   08c81c8342ce123aa24d5e22639c9d92
#
_cell.length_a   1.000
_cell.length_b   1.000
_cell.length_c   1.000
_cell.angle_alpha   90.00
_cell.angle_beta   90.00
_cell.angle_gamma   90.00
#
_symmetry.space_group_name_H-M   'P 1'
#
loop_
_entity.id
_entity.type
_entity.pdbx_description
1 polymer ?
#
loop_
_entity_poly.entity_id
_entity_poly.type
_entity_poly.pdbx_seq_one_letter_code
_entity_poly.pdbx_strand_id
1 'polypeptide(L)'
;MPADPNIGTREREILTAIVETFISTGEPVGSRTLARSNREGLSPASIRNVMADLSDAGFLEQPHTSAGRIPTTEAYRYYVEQISGAARLAPQEESMISGSLAGVNDVQEFMERTSHVLSLISHNVGVAVATSGPKNALEHVYFSRLGDQKVLAVVVTRSGLVRDRVLRLDLPQAELDVAARYINENFRGWTMEAMRVEIARRIEQERSEYDRLMDSIERLYKQGALAAEQDTQAVFVEGAANLVTGEEDRERLREMLRTLEEKEKVVQLLSAYLDVKQEAVRVVIGLDEALPSMRNFVLIGAPAHAGNEVMGSLAIIGPMRMDYQHAITAVSYIARLFDTILNESE
;
A
#
# COMPACT_ATOMS: atom_id res chain seq x y z
N MET A 1 -19.48 -5.96 -12.42
CA MET A 1 -19.77 -4.62 -13.00
C MET A 1 -21.16 -4.24 -12.55
N PRO A 2 -21.35 -3.25 -11.68
CA PRO A 2 -22.67 -2.67 -11.48
C PRO A 2 -23.07 -1.96 -12.78
N ALA A 3 -24.35 -2.06 -13.13
CA ALA A 3 -24.92 -1.45 -14.32
C ALA A 3 -24.63 0.04 -14.32
N ASP A 4 -24.13 0.54 -15.44
CA ASP A 4 -23.95 1.97 -15.70
C ASP A 4 -25.32 2.66 -15.48
N PRO A 5 -25.53 3.40 -14.38
CA PRO A 5 -26.78 4.09 -14.19
C PRO A 5 -26.88 5.10 -15.32
N ASN A 6 -27.94 5.03 -16.10
CA ASN A 6 -28.19 5.88 -17.26
C ASN A 6 -28.44 7.32 -16.82
N ILE A 7 -27.38 7.97 -16.30
CA ILE A 7 -27.39 9.36 -15.84
C ILE A 7 -27.14 10.26 -17.04
N GLY A 8 -28.06 11.15 -17.33
CA GLY A 8 -27.93 12.13 -18.42
C GLY A 8 -26.76 13.11 -18.17
N THR A 9 -26.30 13.77 -19.23
CA THR A 9 -25.17 14.71 -19.16
C THR A 9 -25.37 15.79 -18.09
N ARG A 10 -26.58 16.31 -17.98
CA ARG A 10 -26.95 17.33 -17.01
C ARG A 10 -26.90 16.83 -15.55
N GLU A 11 -27.36 15.62 -15.32
CA GLU A 11 -27.30 14.98 -14.01
C GLU A 11 -25.85 14.72 -13.58
N ARG A 12 -24.99 14.33 -14.52
CA ARG A 12 -23.54 14.16 -14.29
C ARG A 12 -22.88 15.46 -13.84
N GLU A 13 -23.11 16.54 -14.55
CA GLU A 13 -22.53 17.85 -14.21
C GLU A 13 -22.97 18.34 -12.83
N ILE A 14 -24.27 18.18 -12.52
CA ILE A 14 -24.80 18.55 -11.21
C ILE A 14 -24.26 17.64 -10.10
N LEU A 15 -24.18 16.33 -10.33
CA LEU A 15 -23.59 15.37 -9.36
C LEU A 15 -22.14 15.72 -9.09
N THR A 16 -21.33 15.92 -10.12
CA THR A 16 -19.92 16.33 -10.00
C THR A 16 -19.79 17.62 -9.19
N ALA A 17 -20.59 18.65 -9.53
CA ALA A 17 -20.59 19.92 -8.80
C ALA A 17 -21.00 19.78 -7.32
N ILE A 18 -21.92 18.85 -7.01
CA ILE A 18 -22.32 18.55 -5.63
C ILE A 18 -21.15 17.90 -4.88
N VAL A 19 -20.52 16.89 -5.47
CA VAL A 19 -19.39 16.19 -4.85
C VAL A 19 -18.23 17.16 -4.58
N GLU A 20 -17.82 17.95 -5.58
CA GLU A 20 -16.75 18.95 -5.45
C GLU A 20 -17.05 20.01 -4.39
N THR A 21 -18.29 20.52 -4.38
CA THR A 21 -18.72 21.50 -3.38
C THR A 21 -18.69 20.90 -1.98
N PHE A 22 -19.16 19.65 -1.83
CA PHE A 22 -19.16 18.97 -0.54
C PHE A 22 -17.74 18.63 -0.07
N ILE A 23 -16.85 18.22 -0.97
CA ILE A 23 -15.43 18.00 -0.66
C ILE A 23 -14.80 19.27 -0.11
N SER A 24 -15.05 20.41 -0.75
CA SER A 24 -14.43 21.69 -0.38
C SER A 24 -15.01 22.28 0.91
N THR A 25 -16.33 22.18 1.13
CA THR A 25 -17.02 22.88 2.23
C THR A 25 -17.31 22.00 3.44
N GLY A 26 -17.60 20.70 3.22
CA GLY A 26 -18.12 19.78 4.24
C GLY A 26 -19.59 20.00 4.60
N GLU A 27 -20.25 20.96 3.95
CA GLU A 27 -21.61 21.35 4.25
C GLU A 27 -22.60 20.77 3.24
N PRO A 28 -23.82 20.36 3.66
CA PRO A 28 -24.83 19.88 2.73
C PRO A 28 -25.13 20.90 1.63
N VAL A 29 -25.08 20.48 0.39
CA VAL A 29 -25.13 21.34 -0.80
C VAL A 29 -26.58 21.70 -1.15
N GLY A 30 -26.89 22.99 -1.20
CA GLY A 30 -28.20 23.50 -1.59
C GLY A 30 -28.29 23.88 -3.08
N SER A 31 -29.49 23.76 -3.69
CA SER A 31 -29.71 24.13 -5.08
C SER A 31 -29.40 25.60 -5.40
N ARG A 32 -29.55 26.51 -4.42
CA ARG A 32 -29.18 27.92 -4.57
C ARG A 32 -27.66 28.13 -4.67
N THR A 33 -26.89 27.35 -3.95
CA THR A 33 -25.42 27.39 -3.98
C THR A 33 -24.94 26.96 -5.37
N LEU A 34 -25.45 25.86 -5.88
CA LEU A 34 -25.11 25.35 -7.21
C LEU A 34 -25.55 26.30 -8.33
N ALA A 35 -26.72 26.93 -8.22
CA ALA A 35 -27.19 27.88 -9.24
C ALA A 35 -26.28 29.09 -9.41
N ARG A 36 -25.53 29.49 -8.37
CA ARG A 36 -24.57 30.60 -8.45
C ARG A 36 -23.28 30.24 -9.18
N SER A 37 -22.88 28.98 -9.12
CA SER A 37 -21.64 28.47 -9.74
C SER A 37 -21.89 27.79 -11.10
N ASN A 38 -23.16 27.49 -11.43
CA ASN A 38 -23.51 26.79 -12.66
C ASN A 38 -23.34 27.68 -13.90
N ARG A 39 -22.48 27.27 -14.82
CA ARG A 39 -22.20 27.97 -16.08
C ARG A 39 -23.36 27.90 -17.09
N GLU A 40 -24.22 26.90 -16.98
CA GLU A 40 -25.38 26.72 -17.87
C GLU A 40 -26.58 27.58 -17.50
N GLY A 41 -26.51 28.37 -16.45
CA GLY A 41 -27.58 29.30 -16.06
C GLY A 41 -28.87 28.62 -15.58
N LEU A 42 -28.75 27.40 -15.00
CA LEU A 42 -29.92 26.67 -14.50
C LEU A 42 -30.56 27.35 -13.29
N SER A 43 -31.89 27.39 -13.28
CA SER A 43 -32.64 27.92 -12.14
C SER A 43 -32.47 27.01 -10.90
N PRO A 44 -32.52 27.56 -9.65
CA PRO A 44 -32.53 26.77 -8.46
C PRO A 44 -33.63 25.70 -8.41
N ALA A 45 -34.77 25.95 -9.05
CA ALA A 45 -35.88 25.00 -9.15
C ALA A 45 -35.52 23.81 -10.04
N SER A 46 -34.90 24.07 -11.19
CA SER A 46 -34.43 23.03 -12.11
C SER A 46 -33.38 22.15 -11.45
N ILE A 47 -32.41 22.76 -10.74
CA ILE A 47 -31.37 22.02 -10.02
C ILE A 47 -32.01 21.16 -8.91
N ARG A 48 -33.02 21.68 -8.21
CA ARG A 48 -33.70 20.90 -7.15
C ARG A 48 -34.38 19.66 -7.72
N ASN A 49 -34.96 19.70 -8.91
CA ASN A 49 -35.57 18.54 -9.55
C ASN A 49 -34.49 17.49 -9.86
N VAL A 50 -33.36 17.89 -10.48
CA VAL A 50 -32.25 16.99 -10.74
C VAL A 50 -31.66 16.39 -9.45
N MET A 51 -31.57 17.18 -8.38
CA MET A 51 -31.14 16.65 -7.07
C MET A 51 -32.13 15.64 -6.49
N ALA A 52 -33.45 15.76 -6.77
CA ALA A 52 -34.43 14.77 -6.37
C ALA A 52 -34.24 13.47 -7.18
N ASP A 53 -34.12 13.58 -8.51
CA ASP A 53 -33.88 12.45 -9.39
C ASP A 53 -32.59 11.68 -8.99
N LEU A 54 -31.51 12.41 -8.68
CA LEU A 54 -30.25 11.83 -8.19
C LEU A 54 -30.39 11.18 -6.79
N SER A 55 -31.29 11.72 -5.93
CA SER A 55 -31.58 11.10 -4.64
C SER A 55 -32.37 9.81 -4.81
N ASP A 56 -33.35 9.78 -5.71
CA ASP A 56 -34.14 8.58 -6.03
C ASP A 56 -33.26 7.48 -6.68
N ALA A 57 -32.23 7.90 -7.43
CA ALA A 57 -31.22 7.02 -8.00
C ALA A 57 -30.15 6.56 -6.98
N GLY A 58 -30.18 7.04 -5.73
CA GLY A 58 -29.28 6.61 -4.65
C GLY A 58 -27.92 7.33 -4.60
N PHE A 59 -27.69 8.38 -5.42
CA PHE A 59 -26.45 9.15 -5.39
C PHE A 59 -26.40 10.22 -4.31
N LEU A 60 -27.54 10.70 -3.87
CA LEU A 60 -27.63 11.77 -2.88
C LEU A 60 -28.53 11.39 -1.74
N GLU A 61 -28.18 11.84 -0.55
CA GLU A 61 -29.04 11.72 0.64
C GLU A 61 -29.28 13.08 1.29
N GLN A 62 -30.33 13.15 2.12
CA GLN A 62 -30.70 14.36 2.83
C GLN A 62 -30.59 14.11 4.33
N PRO A 63 -29.59 14.70 5.03
CA PRO A 63 -29.40 14.47 6.45
C PRO A 63 -30.58 14.88 7.31
N HIS A 64 -31.23 16.00 6.94
CA HIS A 64 -32.42 16.56 7.64
C HIS A 64 -33.33 17.22 6.62
N THR A 65 -34.63 17.31 6.94
CA THR A 65 -35.69 17.79 6.03
C THR A 65 -35.45 19.20 5.47
N SER A 66 -34.71 20.06 6.19
CA SER A 66 -34.34 21.41 5.74
C SER A 66 -32.92 21.53 5.18
N ALA A 67 -32.13 20.45 5.26
CA ALA A 67 -30.75 20.46 4.77
C ALA A 67 -30.66 20.36 3.25
N GLY A 68 -29.50 20.73 2.70
CA GLY A 68 -29.13 20.40 1.33
C GLY A 68 -28.99 18.89 1.11
N ARG A 69 -28.26 18.51 0.10
CA ARG A 69 -27.93 17.10 -0.22
C ARG A 69 -26.45 16.85 0.07
N ILE A 70 -26.16 15.62 0.52
CA ILE A 70 -24.80 15.11 0.66
C ILE A 70 -24.59 13.93 -0.27
N PRO A 71 -23.38 13.73 -0.81
CA PRO A 71 -23.06 12.59 -1.68
C PRO A 71 -23.08 11.28 -0.88
N THR A 72 -23.61 10.22 -1.47
CA THR A 72 -23.48 8.85 -0.97
C THR A 72 -22.17 8.21 -1.43
N THR A 73 -21.86 7.01 -0.94
CA THR A 73 -20.73 6.21 -1.42
C THR A 73 -20.78 5.99 -2.94
N GLU A 74 -21.99 5.77 -3.51
CA GLU A 74 -22.16 5.60 -4.95
C GLU A 74 -21.84 6.88 -5.75
N ALA A 75 -22.17 8.06 -5.19
CA ALA A 75 -21.79 9.32 -5.79
C ALA A 75 -20.28 9.50 -5.90
N TYR A 76 -19.54 9.13 -4.86
CA TYR A 76 -18.08 9.19 -4.87
C TYR A 76 -17.48 8.18 -5.84
N ARG A 77 -18.00 6.94 -5.91
CA ARG A 77 -17.56 5.95 -6.90
C ARG A 77 -17.72 6.48 -8.32
N TYR A 78 -18.91 6.99 -8.62
CA TYR A 78 -19.18 7.59 -9.92
C TYR A 78 -18.26 8.79 -10.23
N TYR A 79 -18.07 9.69 -9.26
CA TYR A 79 -17.20 10.85 -9.40
C TYR A 79 -15.76 10.46 -9.72
N VAL A 80 -15.21 9.48 -9.02
CA VAL A 80 -13.83 9.00 -9.23
C VAL A 80 -13.65 8.41 -10.63
N GLU A 81 -14.63 7.67 -11.15
CA GLU A 81 -14.60 7.13 -12.51
C GLU A 81 -14.54 8.23 -13.59
N GLN A 82 -15.07 9.43 -13.28
CA GLN A 82 -15.04 10.58 -14.19
C GLN A 82 -13.74 11.40 -14.09
N ILE A 83 -12.97 11.24 -13.03
CA ILE A 83 -11.68 11.93 -12.89
C ILE A 83 -10.69 11.31 -13.87
N SER A 84 -10.50 11.95 -15.00
CA SER A 84 -9.44 11.60 -15.93
C SER A 84 -8.12 12.18 -15.43
N GLY A 85 -7.05 11.36 -15.37
CA GLY A 85 -5.74 11.65 -14.79
C GLY A 85 -4.91 12.78 -15.44
N ALA A 86 -5.54 13.89 -15.79
CA ALA A 86 -4.90 15.04 -16.45
C ALA A 86 -4.34 16.09 -15.46
N ALA A 87 -4.52 15.91 -14.16
CA ALA A 87 -3.96 16.83 -13.18
C ALA A 87 -2.43 16.68 -13.08
N ARG A 88 -1.77 17.80 -12.80
CA ARG A 88 -0.34 17.85 -12.51
C ARG A 88 -0.16 18.45 -11.13
N LEU A 89 0.85 17.97 -10.42
CA LEU A 89 1.29 18.62 -9.18
C LEU A 89 1.83 20.03 -9.48
N ALA A 90 1.74 20.91 -8.52
CA ALA A 90 2.41 22.20 -8.64
C ALA A 90 3.95 21.99 -8.67
N PRO A 91 4.70 22.81 -9.41
CA PRO A 91 6.17 22.67 -9.49
C PRO A 91 6.87 22.65 -8.12
N GLN A 92 6.32 23.37 -7.15
CA GLN A 92 6.84 23.38 -5.77
C GLN A 92 6.63 22.03 -5.09
N GLU A 93 5.50 21.37 -5.32
CA GLU A 93 5.20 20.04 -4.77
C GLU A 93 6.08 18.96 -5.41
N GLU A 94 6.25 19.00 -6.74
CA GLU A 94 7.18 18.10 -7.44
C GLU A 94 8.60 18.25 -6.92
N SER A 95 9.06 19.50 -6.70
CA SER A 95 10.38 19.77 -6.14
C SER A 95 10.53 19.27 -4.70
N MET A 96 9.49 19.44 -3.89
CA MET A 96 9.47 18.95 -2.51
C MET A 96 9.53 17.42 -2.45
N ILE A 97 8.74 16.72 -3.28
CA ILE A 97 8.73 15.25 -3.38
C ILE A 97 10.13 14.76 -3.80
N SER A 98 10.64 15.28 -4.93
CA SER A 98 11.94 14.87 -5.46
C SER A 98 13.07 15.15 -4.47
N GLY A 99 13.04 16.31 -3.79
CA GLY A 99 14.02 16.66 -2.76
C GLY A 99 13.96 15.74 -1.52
N SER A 100 12.76 15.35 -1.10
CA SER A 100 12.58 14.44 0.04
C SER A 100 13.02 12.99 -0.27
N LEU A 101 12.97 12.59 -1.53
CA LEU A 101 13.36 11.26 -1.98
C LEU A 101 14.77 11.23 -2.58
N ALA A 102 15.47 12.35 -2.64
CA ALA A 102 16.84 12.43 -3.14
C ALA A 102 17.82 11.67 -2.24
N GLY A 103 18.79 10.99 -2.85
CA GLY A 103 19.84 10.26 -2.13
C GLY A 103 19.40 8.98 -1.45
N VAL A 104 18.20 8.50 -1.74
CA VAL A 104 17.73 7.18 -1.30
C VAL A 104 18.46 6.10 -2.10
N ASN A 105 19.00 5.10 -1.40
CA ASN A 105 19.79 4.04 -2.01
C ASN A 105 19.15 2.64 -1.87
N ASP A 106 18.11 2.50 -1.07
CA ASP A 106 17.42 1.23 -0.88
C ASP A 106 15.89 1.37 -0.85
N VAL A 107 15.19 0.27 -1.12
CA VAL A 107 13.73 0.20 -1.19
C VAL A 107 13.08 0.55 0.14
N GLN A 108 13.66 0.12 1.25
CA GLN A 108 13.08 0.33 2.58
C GLN A 108 13.09 1.80 2.95
N GLU A 109 14.23 2.48 2.76
CA GLU A 109 14.36 3.92 2.98
C GLU A 109 13.42 4.70 2.05
N PHE A 110 13.30 4.27 0.78
CA PHE A 110 12.36 4.89 -0.14
C PHE A 110 10.91 4.80 0.38
N MET A 111 10.47 3.61 0.79
CA MET A 111 9.12 3.40 1.29
C MET A 111 8.84 4.19 2.58
N GLU A 112 9.80 4.24 3.50
CA GLU A 112 9.69 5.04 4.72
C GLU A 112 9.47 6.52 4.39
N ARG A 113 10.34 7.09 3.58
CA ARG A 113 10.22 8.50 3.17
C ARG A 113 8.96 8.76 2.35
N THR A 114 8.56 7.81 1.51
CA THR A 114 7.32 7.90 0.71
C THR A 114 6.07 7.98 1.58
N SER A 115 5.95 7.16 2.62
CA SER A 115 4.79 7.23 3.52
C SER A 115 4.66 8.61 4.17
N HIS A 116 5.78 9.18 4.58
CA HIS A 116 5.83 10.53 5.14
C HIS A 116 5.44 11.62 4.12
N VAL A 117 6.02 11.57 2.92
CA VAL A 117 5.74 12.53 1.85
C VAL A 117 4.28 12.48 1.41
N LEU A 118 3.71 11.26 1.23
CA LEU A 118 2.29 11.09 0.90
C LEU A 118 1.38 11.68 1.97
N SER A 119 1.73 11.50 3.24
CA SER A 119 0.97 12.09 4.35
C SER A 119 1.02 13.61 4.34
N LEU A 120 2.19 14.20 4.15
CA LEU A 120 2.37 15.66 4.10
C LEU A 120 1.58 16.32 2.97
N ILE A 121 1.62 15.74 1.77
CA ILE A 121 0.99 16.32 0.58
C ILE A 121 -0.53 16.15 0.63
N SER A 122 -1.00 14.98 1.00
CA SER A 122 -2.43 14.68 0.97
C SER A 122 -3.19 15.16 2.21
N HIS A 123 -2.50 15.49 3.29
CA HIS A 123 -3.07 15.71 4.62
C HIS A 123 -3.93 14.52 5.09
N ASN A 124 -3.56 13.31 4.66
CA ASN A 124 -4.19 12.04 5.00
C ASN A 124 -3.14 11.06 5.51
N VAL A 125 -3.48 9.80 5.65
CA VAL A 125 -2.51 8.76 6.02
C VAL A 125 -1.74 8.30 4.80
N GLY A 126 -0.43 8.47 4.83
CA GLY A 126 0.49 7.88 3.87
C GLY A 126 0.89 6.47 4.31
N VAL A 127 0.78 5.51 3.43
CA VAL A 127 1.13 4.12 3.67
C VAL A 127 2.08 3.65 2.58
N ALA A 128 3.14 2.98 2.98
CA ALA A 128 4.02 2.29 2.05
C ALA A 128 4.41 0.91 2.62
N VAL A 129 4.44 -0.08 1.76
CA VAL A 129 4.80 -1.45 2.09
C VAL A 129 5.88 -1.92 1.14
N ALA A 130 7.06 -2.21 1.66
CA ALA A 130 8.10 -2.88 0.89
C ALA A 130 7.79 -4.39 0.82
N THR A 131 7.76 -4.95 -0.37
CA THR A 131 7.74 -6.40 -0.54
C THR A 131 9.18 -6.91 -0.60
N SER A 132 9.38 -8.12 -0.09
CA SER A 132 10.66 -8.83 -0.28
C SER A 132 10.76 -9.22 -1.76
N GLY A 133 11.27 -8.32 -2.58
CA GLY A 133 11.48 -8.59 -4.01
C GLY A 133 12.60 -9.61 -4.24
N PRO A 134 12.81 -10.05 -5.50
CA PRO A 134 13.89 -10.98 -5.87
C PRO A 134 15.30 -10.44 -5.56
N LYS A 135 15.45 -9.14 -5.23
CA LYS A 135 16.71 -8.59 -4.68
C LYS A 135 17.05 -9.22 -3.31
N ASN A 136 16.10 -9.82 -2.58
CA ASN A 136 16.35 -10.66 -1.41
C ASN A 136 16.65 -12.13 -1.76
N ALA A 137 16.91 -12.42 -3.04
CA ALA A 137 17.37 -13.73 -3.46
C ALA A 137 18.75 -14.02 -2.88
N LEU A 138 18.95 -15.28 -2.45
CA LEU A 138 20.21 -15.74 -1.93
C LEU A 138 21.32 -15.57 -2.98
N GLU A 139 22.36 -14.82 -2.66
CA GLU A 139 23.61 -14.81 -3.42
C GLU A 139 24.61 -15.79 -2.82
N HIS A 140 24.77 -15.73 -1.46
CA HIS A 140 25.69 -16.63 -0.80
C HIS A 140 25.35 -16.81 0.68
N VAL A 141 25.61 -17.99 1.23
CA VAL A 141 25.54 -18.25 2.68
C VAL A 141 26.89 -18.78 3.19
N TYR A 142 27.26 -18.33 4.37
CA TYR A 142 28.44 -18.79 5.10
C TYR A 142 28.06 -19.19 6.51
N PHE A 143 28.69 -20.25 7.00
CA PHE A 143 28.58 -20.66 8.40
C PHE A 143 29.97 -20.74 9.01
N SER A 144 30.15 -20.15 10.18
CA SER A 144 31.42 -20.17 10.91
C SER A 144 31.18 -20.61 12.34
N ARG A 145 31.93 -21.61 12.78
CA ARG A 145 31.92 -22.06 14.17
C ARG A 145 32.60 -20.99 15.03
N LEU A 146 31.86 -20.42 15.96
CA LEU A 146 32.35 -19.63 17.07
C LEU A 146 32.54 -20.57 18.28
N GLY A 147 33.43 -20.28 19.22
CA GLY A 147 33.54 -21.08 20.44
C GLY A 147 32.20 -21.24 21.17
N ASP A 148 32.14 -22.14 22.19
CA ASP A 148 30.99 -22.30 23.09
C ASP A 148 29.66 -22.71 22.41
N GLN A 149 29.66 -23.69 21.53
CA GLN A 149 28.45 -24.19 20.85
C GLN A 149 27.69 -23.09 20.09
N LYS A 150 28.39 -22.17 19.48
CA LYS A 150 27.84 -21.10 18.67
C LYS A 150 28.32 -21.19 17.23
N VAL A 151 27.38 -20.89 16.32
CA VAL A 151 27.64 -20.80 14.90
C VAL A 151 27.19 -19.43 14.42
N LEU A 152 28.05 -18.70 13.72
CA LEU A 152 27.68 -17.50 12.98
C LEU A 152 27.16 -17.94 11.62
N ALA A 153 25.92 -17.60 11.29
CA ALA A 153 25.34 -17.70 9.95
C ALA A 153 25.38 -16.32 9.30
N VAL A 154 25.94 -16.22 8.11
CA VAL A 154 25.96 -14.99 7.32
C VAL A 154 25.27 -15.29 5.99
N VAL A 155 24.22 -14.53 5.68
CA VAL A 155 23.48 -14.62 4.42
C VAL A 155 23.69 -13.35 3.64
N VAL A 156 24.17 -13.49 2.41
CA VAL A 156 24.35 -12.41 1.46
C VAL A 156 23.28 -12.53 0.37
N THR A 157 22.55 -11.47 0.13
CA THR A 157 21.53 -11.40 -0.92
C THR A 157 22.09 -10.77 -2.19
N ARG A 158 21.42 -10.94 -3.34
CA ARG A 158 21.79 -10.30 -4.61
C ARG A 158 21.79 -8.77 -4.54
N SER A 159 20.99 -8.18 -3.67
CA SER A 159 21.02 -6.73 -3.42
C SER A 159 22.27 -6.25 -2.65
N GLY A 160 23.17 -7.16 -2.27
CA GLY A 160 24.32 -6.84 -1.44
C GLY A 160 23.99 -6.73 0.07
N LEU A 161 22.76 -6.95 0.47
CA LEU A 161 22.39 -6.96 1.88
C LEU A 161 23.05 -8.16 2.57
N VAL A 162 23.80 -7.88 3.64
CA VAL A 162 24.43 -8.89 4.49
C VAL A 162 23.63 -9.00 5.78
N ARG A 163 23.17 -10.21 6.08
CA ARG A 163 22.49 -10.52 7.33
C ARG A 163 23.35 -11.53 8.11
N ASP A 164 23.57 -11.29 9.37
CA ASP A 164 24.29 -12.21 10.25
C ASP A 164 23.43 -12.62 11.43
N ARG A 165 23.65 -13.84 11.90
CA ARG A 165 22.97 -14.39 13.06
C ARG A 165 23.84 -15.37 13.82
N VAL A 166 23.87 -15.24 15.15
CA VAL A 166 24.52 -16.21 16.03
C VAL A 166 23.50 -17.24 16.51
N LEU A 167 23.77 -18.50 16.18
CA LEU A 167 22.94 -19.66 16.52
C LEU A 167 23.56 -20.42 17.67
N ARG A 168 22.77 -21.03 18.55
CA ARG A 168 23.23 -21.96 19.55
C ARG A 168 23.20 -23.38 18.98
N LEU A 169 24.31 -23.79 18.40
CA LEU A 169 24.42 -25.06 17.69
C LEU A 169 25.84 -25.59 17.81
N ASP A 170 25.96 -26.86 18.11
CA ASP A 170 27.24 -27.55 18.11
C ASP A 170 27.33 -28.44 16.86
N LEU A 171 28.00 -27.94 15.86
CA LEU A 171 28.34 -28.64 14.62
C LEU A 171 29.83 -28.43 14.30
N PRO A 172 30.53 -29.48 13.84
CA PRO A 172 31.90 -29.33 13.33
C PRO A 172 31.94 -28.40 12.12
N GLN A 173 33.01 -27.61 11.96
CA GLN A 173 33.17 -26.70 10.82
C GLN A 173 33.05 -27.44 9.48
N ALA A 174 33.56 -28.65 9.37
CA ALA A 174 33.46 -29.45 8.15
C ALA A 174 32.01 -29.74 7.71
N GLU A 175 31.10 -29.96 8.66
CA GLU A 175 29.67 -30.15 8.37
C GLU A 175 29.00 -28.84 7.99
N LEU A 176 29.38 -27.73 8.61
CA LEU A 176 28.91 -26.38 8.26
C LEU A 176 29.34 -25.98 6.85
N ASP A 177 30.58 -26.32 6.45
CA ASP A 177 31.09 -26.04 5.10
C ASP A 177 30.34 -26.85 4.02
N VAL A 178 30.01 -28.11 4.33
CA VAL A 178 29.21 -28.96 3.42
C VAL A 178 27.79 -28.43 3.29
N ALA A 179 27.15 -28.04 4.41
CA ALA A 179 25.82 -27.45 4.39
C ALA A 179 25.77 -26.12 3.63
N ALA A 180 26.75 -25.24 3.84
CA ALA A 180 26.85 -23.97 3.12
C ALA A 180 27.02 -24.19 1.60
N ARG A 181 27.88 -25.12 1.20
CA ARG A 181 28.08 -25.48 -0.20
C ARG A 181 26.80 -25.99 -0.84
N TYR A 182 26.13 -26.93 -0.18
CA TYR A 182 24.85 -27.49 -0.67
C TYR A 182 23.81 -26.39 -0.88
N ILE A 183 23.65 -25.47 0.07
CA ILE A 183 22.69 -24.37 -0.04
C ILE A 183 23.08 -23.43 -1.18
N ASN A 184 24.34 -23.06 -1.30
CA ASN A 184 24.81 -22.15 -2.35
C ASN A 184 24.68 -22.77 -3.76
N GLU A 185 24.90 -24.06 -3.91
CA GLU A 185 24.80 -24.76 -5.20
C GLU A 185 23.35 -24.97 -5.64
N ASN A 186 22.43 -25.23 -4.70
CA ASN A 186 21.04 -25.59 -5.03
C ASN A 186 20.07 -24.43 -4.96
N PHE A 187 20.37 -23.35 -4.21
CA PHE A 187 19.40 -22.30 -3.91
C PHE A 187 19.89 -20.89 -4.25
N ARG A 188 21.05 -20.73 -4.88
CA ARG A 188 21.49 -19.43 -5.36
C ARG A 188 20.46 -18.83 -6.31
N GLY A 189 20.04 -17.60 -6.04
CA GLY A 189 19.00 -16.91 -6.80
C GLY A 189 17.56 -17.21 -6.35
N TRP A 190 17.39 -18.09 -5.36
CA TRP A 190 16.06 -18.34 -4.76
C TRP A 190 15.76 -17.31 -3.69
N THR A 191 14.48 -16.91 -3.56
CA THR A 191 14.07 -16.13 -2.40
C THR A 191 14.20 -16.95 -1.12
N MET A 192 14.46 -16.30 0.00
CA MET A 192 14.59 -16.99 1.29
C MET A 192 13.36 -17.84 1.64
N GLU A 193 12.17 -17.37 1.28
CA GLU A 193 10.93 -18.09 1.51
C GLU A 193 10.78 -19.33 0.63
N ALA A 194 11.02 -19.19 -0.68
CA ALA A 194 10.98 -20.34 -1.61
C ALA A 194 12.00 -21.40 -1.20
N MET A 195 13.21 -20.98 -0.82
CA MET A 195 14.26 -21.87 -0.32
C MET A 195 13.82 -22.60 0.97
N ARG A 196 13.18 -21.89 1.91
CA ARG A 196 12.68 -22.49 3.17
C ARG A 196 11.62 -23.57 2.90
N VAL A 197 10.66 -23.28 2.04
CA VAL A 197 9.61 -24.24 1.66
C VAL A 197 10.22 -25.49 1.02
N GLU A 198 11.17 -25.31 0.11
CA GLU A 198 11.81 -26.43 -0.58
C GLU A 198 12.73 -27.23 0.34
N ILE A 199 13.50 -26.58 1.24
CA ILE A 199 14.30 -27.29 2.25
C ILE A 199 13.40 -28.12 3.17
N ALA A 200 12.30 -27.55 3.66
CA ALA A 200 11.34 -28.29 4.48
C ALA A 200 10.78 -29.52 3.76
N ARG A 201 10.42 -29.37 2.48
CA ARG A 201 9.95 -30.47 1.62
C ARG A 201 11.02 -31.54 1.41
N ARG A 202 12.28 -31.16 1.18
CA ARG A 202 13.39 -32.12 1.00
C ARG A 202 13.70 -32.88 2.28
N ILE A 203 13.72 -32.20 3.44
CA ILE A 203 13.91 -32.84 4.75
C ILE A 203 12.84 -33.92 4.98
N GLU A 204 11.60 -33.68 4.55
CA GLU A 204 10.49 -34.63 4.73
C GLU A 204 10.57 -35.83 3.77
N GLN A 205 11.05 -35.62 2.55
CA GLN A 205 11.08 -36.64 1.49
C GLN A 205 12.37 -37.48 1.44
N GLU A 206 13.53 -36.95 1.79
CA GLU A 206 14.84 -37.55 1.54
C GLU A 206 15.49 -38.23 2.79
N ARG A 207 14.69 -38.72 3.69
CA ARG A 207 15.16 -39.31 4.97
C ARG A 207 16.06 -40.55 4.86
N SER A 208 16.38 -41.04 3.66
CA SER A 208 17.03 -42.37 3.52
C SER A 208 18.47 -42.42 2.97
N GLU A 209 19.00 -41.40 2.32
CA GLU A 209 20.33 -41.51 1.71
C GLU A 209 21.38 -40.42 2.09
N TYR A 210 20.96 -39.28 2.70
CA TYR A 210 21.85 -38.18 3.10
C TYR A 210 21.74 -37.79 4.57
N ASP A 211 21.59 -38.75 5.45
CA ASP A 211 21.23 -38.55 6.87
C ASP A 211 22.02 -37.44 7.59
N ARG A 212 23.34 -37.36 7.41
CA ARG A 212 24.16 -36.39 8.16
C ARG A 212 24.05 -34.95 7.60
N LEU A 213 24.03 -34.80 6.28
CA LEU A 213 23.91 -33.48 5.66
C LEU A 213 22.54 -32.88 5.90
N MET A 214 21.49 -33.66 5.70
CA MET A 214 20.12 -33.22 5.93
C MET A 214 19.85 -32.96 7.41
N ASP A 215 20.41 -33.73 8.33
CA ASP A 215 20.35 -33.47 9.78
C ASP A 215 21.04 -32.15 10.14
N SER A 216 22.20 -31.87 9.56
CA SER A 216 22.89 -30.59 9.76
C SER A 216 22.10 -29.40 9.21
N ILE A 217 21.53 -29.54 8.01
CA ILE A 217 20.67 -28.50 7.39
C ILE A 217 19.39 -28.34 8.20
N GLU A 218 18.74 -29.41 8.64
CA GLU A 218 17.56 -29.39 9.50
C GLU A 218 17.84 -28.67 10.83
N ARG A 219 18.95 -28.94 11.47
CA ARG A 219 19.35 -28.27 12.71
C ARG A 219 19.62 -26.79 12.49
N LEU A 220 20.31 -26.40 11.41
CA LEU A 220 20.52 -25.02 11.03
C LEU A 220 19.17 -24.32 10.74
N TYR A 221 18.27 -24.98 10.02
CA TYR A 221 16.93 -24.47 9.69
C TYR A 221 16.08 -24.27 10.95
N LYS A 222 16.01 -25.28 11.84
CA LYS A 222 15.23 -25.19 13.08
C LYS A 222 15.76 -24.11 14.04
N GLN A 223 17.07 -23.86 14.04
CA GLN A 223 17.68 -22.78 14.82
C GLN A 223 17.53 -21.40 14.14
N GLY A 224 16.90 -21.35 12.96
CA GLY A 224 16.64 -20.11 12.27
C GLY A 224 17.85 -19.52 11.55
N ALA A 225 18.85 -20.34 11.15
CA ALA A 225 19.97 -19.87 10.33
C ALA A 225 19.53 -19.24 9.02
N LEU A 226 18.44 -19.79 8.48
CA LEU A 226 17.79 -19.34 7.25
C LEU A 226 16.43 -18.67 7.56
N ALA A 227 16.17 -18.37 8.83
CA ALA A 227 15.04 -17.52 9.13
C ALA A 227 15.34 -16.18 8.50
N ALA A 228 14.57 -15.82 7.47
CA ALA A 228 14.19 -14.44 7.41
C ALA A 228 13.71 -14.11 8.84
N GLU A 229 14.30 -13.16 9.55
CA GLU A 229 13.51 -12.40 10.53
C GLU A 229 12.24 -12.14 9.80
N GLN A 230 11.11 -12.60 10.39
CA GLN A 230 9.82 -12.57 9.71
C GLN A 230 9.92 -11.57 8.58
N ASP A 231 9.83 -12.03 7.31
CA ASP A 231 9.68 -11.13 6.18
C ASP A 231 8.39 -10.34 6.47
N THR A 232 8.46 -9.58 7.52
CA THR A 232 7.52 -8.55 7.88
C THR A 232 7.80 -7.56 6.77
N GLN A 233 6.95 -7.64 5.76
CA GLN A 233 6.84 -6.59 4.77
C GLN A 233 7.03 -5.31 5.55
N ALA A 234 8.11 -4.57 5.27
CA ALA A 234 8.37 -3.36 6.02
C ALA A 234 7.19 -2.43 5.73
N VAL A 235 6.40 -2.16 6.76
CA VAL A 235 5.18 -1.36 6.67
C VAL A 235 5.45 -0.04 7.34
N PHE A 236 5.26 1.02 6.59
CA PHE A 236 5.39 2.40 7.03
C PHE A 236 4.03 3.07 6.96
N VAL A 237 3.60 3.68 8.06
CA VAL A 237 2.32 4.39 8.17
C VAL A 237 2.59 5.72 8.85
N GLU A 238 2.28 6.80 8.17
CA GLU A 238 2.48 8.16 8.65
C GLU A 238 1.20 8.99 8.55
N GLY A 239 1.05 9.95 9.46
CA GLY A 239 -0.07 10.89 9.40
C GLY A 239 -1.39 10.36 9.94
N ALA A 240 -1.41 9.31 10.75
CA ALA A 240 -2.63 8.79 11.36
C ALA A 240 -3.44 9.86 12.13
N ALA A 241 -2.75 10.87 12.69
CA ALA A 241 -3.39 12.02 13.35
C ALA A 241 -4.21 12.91 12.39
N ASN A 242 -3.92 12.90 11.08
CA ASN A 242 -4.64 13.69 10.08
C ASN A 242 -6.10 13.25 9.89
N LEU A 243 -6.44 12.04 10.32
CA LEU A 243 -7.82 11.53 10.24
C LEU A 243 -8.71 12.04 11.37
N VAL A 244 -8.13 12.74 12.35
CA VAL A 244 -8.87 13.32 13.49
C VAL A 244 -9.45 14.68 13.09
N THR A 245 -10.46 14.72 12.24
CA THR A 245 -10.99 16.00 11.71
C THR A 245 -12.33 16.44 12.31
N GLY A 246 -12.88 15.74 13.32
CA GLY A 246 -14.17 16.12 13.90
C GLY A 246 -14.52 15.40 15.21
N GLU A 247 -15.60 15.87 15.86
CA GLU A 247 -16.16 15.24 17.07
C GLU A 247 -16.92 13.93 16.79
N GLU A 248 -17.10 13.57 15.52
CA GLU A 248 -17.91 12.44 15.12
C GLU A 248 -17.15 11.13 15.34
N ASP A 249 -17.70 10.31 16.22
CA ASP A 249 -17.39 8.89 16.42
C ASP A 249 -15.95 8.57 16.87
N ARG A 250 -15.58 9.07 18.03
CA ARG A 250 -14.27 8.77 18.67
C ARG A 250 -13.98 7.27 18.80
N GLU A 251 -15.00 6.43 18.83
CA GLU A 251 -14.84 4.99 18.98
C GLU A 251 -14.38 4.36 17.65
N ARG A 252 -15.00 4.75 16.53
CA ARG A 252 -14.58 4.34 15.19
C ARG A 252 -13.18 4.82 14.82
N LEU A 253 -12.87 6.07 15.19
CA LEU A 253 -11.53 6.61 15.01
C LEU A 253 -10.46 5.80 15.76
N ARG A 254 -10.74 5.43 17.01
CA ARG A 254 -9.84 4.57 17.79
C ARG A 254 -9.66 3.19 17.18
N GLU A 255 -10.71 2.57 16.69
CA GLU A 255 -10.66 1.28 16.03
C GLU A 255 -9.83 1.35 14.75
N MET A 256 -10.01 2.38 13.95
CA MET A 256 -9.22 2.63 12.75
C MET A 256 -7.74 2.87 13.07
N LEU A 257 -7.43 3.73 14.06
CA LEU A 257 -6.05 3.97 14.48
C LEU A 257 -5.38 2.66 14.93
N ARG A 258 -6.07 1.82 15.69
CA ARG A 258 -5.59 0.48 16.05
C ARG A 258 -5.35 -0.38 14.81
N THR A 259 -6.24 -0.34 13.83
CA THR A 259 -6.08 -1.09 12.58
C THR A 259 -4.83 -0.66 11.82
N LEU A 260 -4.54 0.65 11.76
CA LEU A 260 -3.35 1.19 11.12
C LEU A 260 -2.04 0.93 11.91
N GLU A 261 -2.13 0.76 13.22
CA GLU A 261 -1.01 0.35 14.07
C GLU A 261 -0.67 -1.14 13.89
N GLU A 262 -1.64 -1.98 13.50
CA GLU A 262 -1.45 -3.41 13.25
C GLU A 262 -0.92 -3.62 11.82
N LYS A 263 0.40 -3.73 11.65
CA LYS A 263 1.09 -3.88 10.35
C LYS A 263 0.49 -4.97 9.46
N GLU A 264 0.09 -6.10 10.04
CA GLU A 264 -0.52 -7.23 9.32
C GLU A 264 -1.86 -6.85 8.66
N LYS A 265 -2.68 -6.04 9.32
CA LYS A 265 -3.94 -5.53 8.76
C LYS A 265 -3.71 -4.54 7.63
N VAL A 266 -2.68 -3.71 7.73
CA VAL A 266 -2.31 -2.78 6.66
C VAL A 266 -1.87 -3.55 5.42
N VAL A 267 -1.04 -4.58 5.59
CA VAL A 267 -0.64 -5.48 4.50
C VAL A 267 -1.85 -6.17 3.88
N GLN A 268 -2.73 -6.71 4.71
CA GLN A 268 -3.96 -7.37 4.24
C GLN A 268 -4.82 -6.40 3.42
N LEU A 269 -4.99 -5.16 3.88
CA LEU A 269 -5.74 -4.12 3.18
C LEU A 269 -5.14 -3.82 1.80
N LEU A 270 -3.83 -3.55 1.74
CA LEU A 270 -3.17 -3.26 0.48
C LEU A 270 -3.22 -4.45 -0.47
N SER A 271 -2.96 -5.66 0.02
CA SER A 271 -2.99 -6.89 -0.80
C SER A 271 -4.39 -7.23 -1.32
N ALA A 272 -5.46 -6.89 -0.57
CA ALA A 272 -6.83 -7.12 -1.02
C ALA A 272 -7.24 -6.20 -2.17
N TYR A 273 -6.71 -4.98 -2.20
CA TYR A 273 -7.18 -3.95 -3.12
C TYR A 273 -6.18 -3.55 -4.21
N LEU A 274 -4.88 -3.75 -4.00
CA LEU A 274 -3.84 -3.43 -4.98
C LEU A 274 -3.34 -4.72 -5.66
N ASP A 275 -3.67 -4.89 -6.93
CA ASP A 275 -3.16 -6.00 -7.74
C ASP A 275 -1.75 -5.63 -8.25
N VAL A 276 -0.80 -6.51 -7.98
CA VAL A 276 0.60 -6.41 -8.40
C VAL A 276 0.77 -6.27 -9.92
N LYS A 277 -0.22 -6.71 -10.69
CA LYS A 277 -0.18 -6.67 -12.18
C LYS A 277 -0.71 -5.37 -12.77
N GLN A 278 -1.25 -4.47 -11.97
CA GLN A 278 -1.78 -3.18 -12.44
C GLN A 278 -0.71 -2.10 -12.34
N GLU A 279 -0.41 -1.45 -13.46
CA GLU A 279 0.52 -0.31 -13.53
C GLU A 279 -0.13 1.03 -13.13
N ALA A 280 -1.45 1.08 -13.04
CA ALA A 280 -2.20 2.31 -12.80
C ALA A 280 -2.58 2.49 -11.32
N VAL A 281 -2.74 3.76 -10.92
CA VAL A 281 -3.30 4.11 -9.61
C VAL A 281 -4.72 3.58 -9.50
N ARG A 282 -5.00 2.89 -8.41
CA ARG A 282 -6.34 2.39 -8.08
C ARG A 282 -6.95 3.22 -6.97
N VAL A 283 -8.22 3.55 -7.13
CA VAL A 283 -9.04 4.18 -6.10
C VAL A 283 -10.11 3.20 -5.65
N VAL A 284 -10.17 2.97 -4.36
CA VAL A 284 -11.17 2.07 -3.74
C VAL A 284 -11.95 2.87 -2.70
N ILE A 285 -13.25 2.96 -2.89
CA ILE A 285 -14.16 3.68 -2.00
C ILE A 285 -14.97 2.69 -1.18
N GLY A 286 -14.88 2.82 0.15
CA GLY A 286 -15.42 1.84 1.09
C GLY A 286 -14.49 0.62 1.19
N LEU A 287 -13.84 0.46 2.34
CA LEU A 287 -12.84 -0.59 2.57
C LEU A 287 -13.40 -1.72 3.46
N ASP A 288 -14.72 -1.81 3.56
CA ASP A 288 -15.44 -2.72 4.45
C ASP A 288 -15.35 -4.19 4.04
N GLU A 289 -15.06 -4.50 2.78
CA GLU A 289 -14.83 -5.88 2.35
C GLU A 289 -13.58 -6.50 3.00
N ALA A 290 -12.52 -5.71 3.17
CA ALA A 290 -11.31 -6.17 3.83
C ALA A 290 -11.36 -5.92 5.35
N LEU A 291 -11.88 -4.76 5.77
CA LEU A 291 -11.92 -4.31 7.16
C LEU A 291 -13.22 -3.54 7.44
N PRO A 292 -14.21 -4.14 8.15
CA PRO A 292 -15.52 -3.53 8.41
C PRO A 292 -15.48 -2.15 9.08
N SER A 293 -14.46 -1.89 9.90
CA SER A 293 -14.26 -0.59 10.56
C SER A 293 -13.87 0.53 9.59
N MET A 294 -13.46 0.20 8.37
CA MET A 294 -12.97 1.16 7.38
C MET A 294 -13.96 1.47 6.24
N ARG A 295 -15.24 1.22 6.46
CA ARG A 295 -16.31 1.45 5.48
C ARG A 295 -16.35 2.88 4.90
N ASN A 296 -16.07 3.89 5.73
CA ASN A 296 -16.13 5.31 5.34
C ASN A 296 -14.78 5.87 4.87
N PHE A 297 -13.85 4.98 4.53
CA PHE A 297 -12.52 5.36 4.08
C PHE A 297 -12.29 5.01 2.63
N VAL A 298 -11.31 5.69 2.06
CA VAL A 298 -10.85 5.54 0.70
C VAL A 298 -9.39 5.14 0.71
N LEU A 299 -9.01 4.23 -0.18
CA LEU A 299 -7.64 3.90 -0.48
C LEU A 299 -7.32 4.36 -1.90
N ILE A 300 -6.26 5.13 -2.06
CA ILE A 300 -5.70 5.52 -3.35
C ILE A 300 -4.27 5.00 -3.38
N GLY A 301 -4.00 4.00 -4.19
CA GLY A 301 -2.70 3.33 -4.16
C GLY A 301 -2.22 2.84 -5.52
N ALA A 302 -0.95 2.53 -5.57
CA ALA A 302 -0.28 1.96 -6.73
C ALA A 302 0.80 0.97 -6.29
N PRO A 303 1.12 -0.04 -7.10
CA PRO A 303 2.33 -0.81 -6.94
C PRO A 303 3.57 0.06 -7.22
N ALA A 304 4.66 -0.22 -6.55
CA ALA A 304 5.96 0.40 -6.78
C ALA A 304 6.84 -0.58 -7.56
N HIS A 305 7.20 -0.20 -8.78
CA HIS A 305 7.99 -1.02 -9.69
C HIS A 305 9.43 -0.52 -9.78
N ALA A 306 10.39 -1.44 -9.86
CA ALA A 306 11.74 -1.17 -10.33
C ALA A 306 11.97 -2.05 -11.57
N GLY A 307 11.92 -1.46 -12.76
CA GLY A 307 11.85 -2.20 -14.03
C GLY A 307 10.59 -3.09 -14.09
N ASN A 308 10.78 -4.38 -14.31
CA ASN A 308 9.66 -5.35 -14.38
C ASN A 308 9.29 -5.98 -13.02
N GLU A 309 9.91 -5.56 -11.94
CA GLU A 309 9.72 -6.17 -10.63
C GLU A 309 8.90 -5.27 -9.70
N VAL A 310 7.93 -5.88 -8.99
CA VAL A 310 7.19 -5.17 -7.95
C VAL A 310 7.95 -5.23 -6.64
N MET A 311 8.38 -4.08 -6.18
CA MET A 311 9.17 -3.91 -4.98
C MET A 311 8.35 -3.51 -3.76
N GLY A 312 7.05 -3.22 -3.97
CA GLY A 312 6.16 -2.83 -2.91
C GLY A 312 4.87 -2.19 -3.39
N SER A 313 4.18 -1.55 -2.46
CA SER A 313 2.97 -0.78 -2.72
C SER A 313 2.99 0.51 -1.91
N LEU A 314 2.45 1.56 -2.49
CA LEU A 314 2.28 2.85 -1.84
C LEU A 314 0.83 3.30 -1.95
N ALA A 315 0.31 3.93 -0.90
CA ALA A 315 -1.08 4.35 -0.86
C ALA A 315 -1.30 5.55 0.06
N ILE A 316 -2.41 6.23 -0.19
CA ILE A 316 -3.03 7.20 0.71
C ILE A 316 -4.33 6.58 1.21
N ILE A 317 -4.54 6.62 2.52
CA ILE A 317 -5.82 6.27 3.14
C ILE A 317 -6.39 7.54 3.76
N GLY A 318 -7.63 7.88 3.39
CA GLY A 318 -8.29 9.08 3.86
C GLY A 318 -9.80 8.90 3.97
N PRO A 319 -10.52 9.91 4.52
CA PRO A 319 -11.98 9.91 4.55
C PRO A 319 -12.54 10.05 3.14
N MET A 320 -13.82 9.68 2.95
CA MET A 320 -14.48 9.87 1.64
C MET A 320 -14.44 11.33 1.14
N ARG A 321 -14.37 12.27 2.05
CA ARG A 321 -14.23 13.69 1.74
C ARG A 321 -12.76 14.08 1.66
N MET A 322 -12.12 13.81 0.54
CA MET A 322 -10.71 14.15 0.27
C MET A 322 -10.54 14.71 -1.14
N ASP A 323 -9.43 15.38 -1.40
CA ASP A 323 -9.04 15.79 -2.75
C ASP A 323 -8.51 14.59 -3.54
N TYR A 324 -9.42 13.91 -4.24
CA TYR A 324 -9.09 12.71 -5.02
C TYR A 324 -8.08 13.00 -6.13
N GLN A 325 -8.27 14.12 -6.85
CA GLN A 325 -7.46 14.44 -8.01
C GLN A 325 -6.00 14.69 -7.60
N HIS A 326 -5.80 15.43 -6.53
CA HIS A 326 -4.49 15.72 -5.97
C HIS A 326 -3.83 14.43 -5.43
N ALA A 327 -4.56 13.62 -4.67
CA ALA A 327 -4.05 12.37 -4.11
C ALA A 327 -3.67 11.34 -5.20
N ILE A 328 -4.50 11.17 -6.24
CA ILE A 328 -4.20 10.30 -7.39
C ILE A 328 -2.92 10.78 -8.10
N THR A 329 -2.78 12.09 -8.28
CA THR A 329 -1.62 12.66 -8.96
C THR A 329 -0.35 12.47 -8.15
N ALA A 330 -0.40 12.67 -6.82
CA ALA A 330 0.74 12.46 -5.92
C ALA A 330 1.20 11.00 -5.91
N VAL A 331 0.27 10.05 -5.74
CA VAL A 331 0.55 8.61 -5.78
C VAL A 331 1.17 8.21 -7.13
N SER A 332 0.58 8.67 -8.24
CA SER A 332 1.08 8.38 -9.59
C SER A 332 2.48 8.95 -9.83
N TYR A 333 2.75 10.15 -9.35
CA TYR A 333 4.06 10.79 -9.49
C TYR A 333 5.14 10.04 -8.71
N ILE A 334 4.88 9.71 -7.44
CA ILE A 334 5.84 9.00 -6.59
C ILE A 334 6.08 7.57 -7.09
N ALA A 335 5.05 6.87 -7.57
CA ALA A 335 5.21 5.53 -8.13
C ALA A 335 6.15 5.53 -9.36
N ARG A 336 6.06 6.54 -10.22
CA ARG A 336 6.99 6.70 -11.36
C ARG A 336 8.40 7.11 -10.93
N LEU A 337 8.49 7.98 -9.91
CA LEU A 337 9.79 8.41 -9.38
C LEU A 337 10.56 7.25 -8.75
N PHE A 338 9.86 6.30 -8.14
CA PHE A 338 10.44 5.07 -7.60
C PHE A 338 11.22 4.28 -8.66
N ASP A 339 10.60 4.06 -9.81
CA ASP A 339 11.26 3.36 -10.93
C ASP A 339 12.52 4.10 -11.41
N THR A 340 12.46 5.42 -11.48
CA THR A 340 13.60 6.25 -11.92
C THR A 340 14.76 6.20 -10.93
N ILE A 341 14.50 6.40 -9.63
CA ILE A 341 15.55 6.49 -8.60
C ILE A 341 16.28 5.16 -8.43
N LEU A 342 15.56 4.04 -8.43
CA LEU A 342 16.19 2.73 -8.17
C LEU A 342 16.84 2.13 -9.41
N ASN A 343 16.43 2.50 -10.63
CA ASN A 343 17.09 2.06 -11.85
C ASN A 343 18.35 2.90 -12.16
N GLU A 344 18.43 4.17 -11.74
CA GLU A 344 19.64 4.98 -11.90
C GLU A 344 20.76 4.62 -10.90
N SER A 345 20.45 3.80 -9.89
CA SER A 345 21.41 3.36 -8.87
C SER A 345 22.14 2.06 -9.24
N GLU A 346 21.87 1.47 -10.40
CA GLU A 346 22.62 0.35 -11.03
C GLU A 346 23.64 0.89 -12.04
#